data_d29cfd3c591b44794be5baafb315ac68
#
_entry.id   d29cfd3c591b44794be5baafb315ac68
#
_cell.length_a   1.000
_cell.length_b   1.000
_cell.length_c   1.000
_cell.angle_alpha   90.00
_cell.angle_beta   90.00
_cell.angle_gamma   90.00
#
_symmetry.space_group_name_H-M   'P 1'
#
loop_
_entity.id
_entity.type
_entity.pdbx_description
1 polymer ?
#
loop_
_entity_poly.entity_id
_entity_poly.type
_entity_poly.pdbx_seq_one_letter_code
_entity_poly.pdbx_strand_id
1 'polypeptide(L)'
;MGIAYRTDFDLMNIQRVSGKSMEYTIKGTNEKFVPHVIEPSFGVERALMAVLSSAYREDEQNGSKRVYLALPEHLAPVKFAVSPLLKNKPELVEEAREIYANLSKKNPGRVMWDDNGNIGKRYRRQDE
;
A
#
# COMPACT_ATOMS: atom_id res chain seq x y z
N MET A 1 6.97 14.48 -9.42
CA MET A 1 6.04 14.08 -10.49
C MET A 1 6.38 14.86 -11.74
N GLY A 2 6.54 14.18 -12.86
CA GLY A 2 6.71 14.78 -14.17
C GLY A 2 5.58 14.34 -15.10
N ILE A 3 5.22 15.18 -16.06
CA ILE A 3 4.30 14.83 -17.13
C ILE A 3 4.95 15.31 -18.42
N ALA A 4 5.24 14.36 -19.32
CA ALA A 4 5.81 14.65 -20.63
C ALA A 4 4.80 14.38 -21.74
N TYR A 5 4.66 15.33 -22.66
CA TYR A 5 3.93 15.14 -23.90
C TYR A 5 4.91 14.65 -24.95
N ARG A 6 4.79 13.35 -25.31
CA ARG A 6 5.72 12.63 -26.16
C ARG A 6 5.31 12.62 -27.65
N THR A 7 4.19 13.23 -27.96
CA THR A 7 3.59 13.16 -29.30
C THR A 7 3.42 11.71 -29.78
N ASP A 8 3.63 11.43 -31.04
CA ASP A 8 3.62 10.09 -31.65
C ASP A 8 5.00 9.40 -31.63
N PHE A 9 6.02 10.06 -31.07
CA PHE A 9 7.42 9.64 -31.14
C PHE A 9 7.65 8.19 -30.70
N ASP A 10 7.11 7.80 -29.54
CA ASP A 10 7.33 6.47 -29.00
C ASP A 10 6.65 5.39 -29.83
N LEU A 11 5.39 5.61 -30.23
CA LEU A 11 4.62 4.65 -31.01
C LEU A 11 5.17 4.50 -32.43
N MET A 12 5.62 5.58 -33.06
CA MET A 12 6.29 5.52 -34.36
C MET A 12 7.61 4.75 -34.30
N ASN A 13 8.41 4.92 -33.23
CA ASN A 13 9.62 4.14 -33.04
C ASN A 13 9.32 2.65 -32.80
N ILE A 14 8.31 2.33 -32.01
CA ILE A 14 7.88 0.95 -31.79
C ILE A 14 7.41 0.32 -33.10
N GLN A 15 6.59 1.02 -33.88
CA GLN A 15 6.13 0.57 -35.20
C GLN A 15 7.32 0.28 -36.13
N ARG A 16 8.29 1.20 -36.21
CA ARG A 16 9.46 1.06 -37.06
C ARG A 16 10.32 -0.16 -36.70
N VAL A 17 10.52 -0.43 -35.39
CA VAL A 17 11.38 -1.53 -34.91
C VAL A 17 10.65 -2.87 -34.95
N SER A 18 9.39 -2.90 -34.56
CA SER A 18 8.61 -4.15 -34.46
C SER A 18 7.97 -4.59 -35.77
N GLY A 19 7.81 -3.69 -36.75
CA GLY A 19 7.04 -3.92 -37.97
C GLY A 19 5.54 -4.01 -37.75
N LYS A 20 5.05 -3.78 -36.52
CA LYS A 20 3.60 -3.81 -36.19
C LYS A 20 3.02 -2.41 -36.23
N SER A 21 1.83 -2.26 -36.85
CA SER A 21 1.13 -0.97 -36.85
C SER A 21 0.71 -0.60 -35.43
N MET A 22 0.98 0.65 -35.04
CA MET A 22 0.54 1.29 -33.80
C MET A 22 -0.60 2.28 -34.04
N GLU A 23 -1.28 2.18 -35.21
CA GLU A 23 -2.42 3.00 -35.51
C GLU A 23 -3.66 2.57 -34.73
N TYR A 24 -4.40 3.56 -34.27
CA TYR A 24 -5.72 3.39 -33.71
C TYR A 24 -6.79 3.73 -34.75
N THR A 25 -7.78 2.88 -34.88
CA THR A 25 -8.94 3.12 -35.75
C THR A 25 -10.11 3.67 -34.94
N ILE A 26 -10.62 4.83 -35.30
CA ILE A 26 -11.76 5.45 -34.63
C ILE A 26 -13.01 4.60 -34.87
N LYS A 27 -13.68 4.18 -33.81
CA LYS A 27 -14.91 3.38 -33.91
C LYS A 27 -16.01 4.13 -34.66
N GLY A 28 -16.59 3.45 -35.65
CA GLY A 28 -17.68 4.03 -36.46
C GLY A 28 -17.19 4.85 -37.66
N THR A 29 -15.89 4.98 -37.85
CA THR A 29 -15.25 5.57 -39.02
C THR A 29 -14.15 4.64 -39.53
N ASN A 30 -13.59 4.91 -40.70
CA ASN A 30 -12.38 4.22 -41.18
C ASN A 30 -11.11 5.04 -40.97
N GLU A 31 -11.20 6.11 -40.21
CA GLU A 31 -10.07 6.98 -39.92
C GLU A 31 -9.09 6.31 -38.96
N LYS A 32 -7.81 6.41 -39.30
CA LYS A 32 -6.70 5.88 -38.53
C LYS A 32 -5.72 6.99 -38.22
N PHE A 33 -5.14 6.92 -37.03
CA PHE A 33 -4.06 7.80 -36.63
C PHE A 33 -3.15 7.11 -35.62
N VAL A 34 -1.90 7.54 -35.50
CA VAL A 34 -1.00 7.13 -34.44
C VAL A 34 -1.29 8.01 -33.22
N PRO A 35 -1.72 7.45 -32.07
CA PRO A 35 -2.02 8.22 -30.88
C PRO A 35 -0.80 8.96 -30.33
N HIS A 36 -1.04 10.10 -29.73
CA HIS A 36 -0.02 10.79 -28.96
C HIS A 36 0.08 10.20 -27.55
N VAL A 37 1.29 10.12 -27.01
CA VAL A 37 1.57 9.57 -25.70
C VAL A 37 1.74 10.72 -24.69
N ILE A 38 1.05 10.61 -23.56
CA ILE A 38 1.30 11.41 -22.38
C ILE A 38 1.91 10.49 -21.33
N GLU A 39 3.15 10.78 -20.92
CA GLU A 39 3.92 9.98 -19.98
C GLU A 39 3.94 10.65 -18.60
N PRO A 40 3.10 10.20 -17.64
CA PRO A 40 3.26 10.59 -16.24
C PRO A 40 4.39 9.77 -15.60
N SER A 41 5.27 10.44 -14.86
CA SER A 41 6.34 9.78 -14.10
C SER A 41 6.26 10.13 -12.62
N PHE A 42 6.40 9.11 -11.77
CA PHE A 42 6.37 9.23 -10.31
C PHE A 42 7.60 8.52 -9.73
N GLY A 43 8.32 9.20 -8.84
CA GLY A 43 9.35 8.56 -8.03
C GLY A 43 8.70 7.84 -6.85
N VAL A 44 8.94 6.53 -6.73
CA VAL A 44 8.39 5.69 -5.64
C VAL A 44 8.85 6.23 -4.28
N GLU A 45 10.13 6.55 -4.14
CA GLU A 45 10.71 7.07 -2.89
C GLU A 45 10.10 8.42 -2.51
N ARG A 46 9.84 9.29 -3.48
CA ARG A 46 9.20 10.58 -3.23
C ARG A 46 7.74 10.41 -2.82
N ALA A 47 7.03 9.46 -3.43
CA ALA A 47 5.67 9.14 -3.03
C ALA A 47 5.64 8.59 -1.59
N LEU A 48 6.57 7.69 -1.25
CA LEU A 48 6.72 7.18 0.11
C LEU A 48 6.99 8.31 1.11
N MET A 49 7.95 9.19 0.82
CA MET A 49 8.25 10.35 1.67
C MET A 49 7.04 11.25 1.88
N ALA A 50 6.27 11.50 0.83
CA ALA A 50 5.05 12.30 0.92
C ALA A 50 3.99 11.64 1.82
N VAL A 51 3.81 10.32 1.69
CA VAL A 51 2.89 9.53 2.54
C VAL A 51 3.33 9.58 3.99
N LEU A 52 4.61 9.29 4.29
CA LEU A 52 5.14 9.31 5.65
C LEU A 52 5.03 10.70 6.29
N SER A 53 5.43 11.75 5.57
CA SER A 53 5.29 13.14 6.06
C SER A 53 3.84 13.52 6.32
N SER A 54 2.94 13.10 5.45
CA SER A 54 1.50 13.36 5.61
C SER A 54 0.88 12.59 6.77
N ALA A 55 1.39 11.39 7.06
CA ALA A 55 0.88 10.52 8.11
C ALA A 55 1.50 10.79 9.49
N TYR A 56 2.65 11.44 9.55
CA TYR A 56 3.36 11.70 10.80
C TYR A 56 2.50 12.54 11.76
N ARG A 57 2.38 12.09 13.00
CA ARG A 57 1.65 12.75 14.09
C ARG A 57 2.42 12.66 15.40
N GLU A 58 2.26 13.69 16.20
CA GLU A 58 2.68 13.71 17.60
C GLU A 58 1.46 14.00 18.47
N ASP A 59 1.33 13.27 19.55
CA ASP A 59 0.37 13.56 20.62
C ASP A 59 0.97 13.28 21.99
N GLU A 60 0.17 13.47 23.03
CA GLU A 60 0.54 13.15 24.40
C GLU A 60 -0.49 12.16 24.97
N GLN A 61 0.00 11.03 25.47
CA GLN A 61 -0.81 10.02 26.11
C GLN A 61 -0.25 9.69 27.49
N ASN A 62 -1.07 9.85 28.52
CA ASN A 62 -0.68 9.61 29.92
C ASN A 62 0.59 10.37 30.36
N GLY A 63 0.76 11.63 29.93
CA GLY A 63 1.92 12.47 30.28
C GLY A 63 3.20 12.11 29.51
N SER A 64 3.14 11.25 28.51
CA SER A 64 4.26 10.88 27.65
C SER A 64 4.00 11.27 26.21
N LYS A 65 4.98 11.89 25.56
CA LYS A 65 4.93 12.15 24.11
C LYS A 65 4.87 10.83 23.34
N ARG A 66 4.02 10.80 22.34
CA ARG A 66 3.88 9.69 21.41
C ARG A 66 4.04 10.20 19.98
N VAL A 67 4.77 9.42 19.18
CA VAL A 67 4.92 9.64 17.75
C VAL A 67 4.30 8.44 17.05
N TYR A 68 3.47 8.68 16.03
CA TYR A 68 2.82 7.60 15.29
C TYR A 68 2.53 8.00 13.84
N LEU A 69 2.26 7.01 13.00
CA LEU A 69 1.90 7.21 11.61
C LEU A 69 0.39 6.99 11.42
N ALA A 70 -0.37 8.08 11.29
CA ALA A 70 -1.80 8.02 10.97
C ALA A 70 -2.01 7.66 9.48
N LEU A 71 -1.61 6.44 9.10
CA LEU A 71 -1.77 5.96 7.74
C LEU A 71 -3.25 5.72 7.43
N PRO A 72 -3.74 6.12 6.24
CA PRO A 72 -5.04 5.68 5.77
C PRO A 72 -5.12 4.16 5.71
N GLU A 73 -6.28 3.59 6.02
CA GLU A 73 -6.48 2.14 6.09
C GLU A 73 -5.96 1.40 4.85
N HIS A 74 -6.24 1.93 3.66
CA HIS A 74 -5.82 1.30 2.41
C HIS A 74 -4.29 1.29 2.18
N LEU A 75 -3.54 2.18 2.84
CA LEU A 75 -2.08 2.26 2.77
C LEU A 75 -1.38 1.52 3.91
N ALA A 76 -2.07 1.27 5.04
CA ALA A 76 -1.47 0.55 6.15
C ALA A 76 -1.06 -0.87 5.73
N PRO A 77 0.20 -1.30 5.95
CA PRO A 77 0.67 -2.62 5.53
C PRO A 77 0.03 -3.74 6.35
N VAL A 78 -0.21 -3.51 7.63
CA VAL A 78 -0.89 -4.44 8.54
C VAL A 78 -2.31 -3.93 8.77
N LYS A 79 -3.30 -4.81 8.61
CA LYS A 79 -4.72 -4.49 8.79
C LYS A 79 -5.27 -4.99 10.12
N PHE A 80 -4.70 -6.08 10.61
CA PHE A 80 -5.15 -6.74 11.83
C PHE A 80 -3.94 -7.16 12.65
N ALA A 81 -4.00 -6.91 13.95
CA ALA A 81 -3.08 -7.47 14.92
C ALA A 81 -3.86 -8.39 15.87
N VAL A 82 -3.36 -9.59 16.08
CA VAL A 82 -3.94 -10.57 16.99
C VAL A 82 -2.99 -10.78 18.16
N SER A 83 -3.49 -10.57 19.37
CA SER A 83 -2.73 -10.73 20.61
C SER A 83 -3.53 -11.56 21.60
N PRO A 84 -2.96 -12.64 22.19
CA PRO A 84 -3.61 -13.31 23.30
C PRO A 84 -3.65 -12.39 24.52
N LEU A 85 -4.75 -12.35 25.26
CA LEU A 85 -4.86 -11.52 26.46
C LEU A 85 -3.74 -11.84 27.47
N LEU A 86 -3.52 -13.13 27.72
CA LEU A 86 -2.47 -13.65 28.60
C LEU A 86 -1.71 -14.76 27.90
N LYS A 87 -0.40 -14.56 27.65
CA LYS A 87 0.44 -15.56 26.98
C LYS A 87 0.75 -16.81 27.80
N ASN A 88 0.55 -16.75 29.12
CA ASN A 88 0.74 -17.86 30.05
C ASN A 88 -0.54 -18.69 30.28
N LYS A 89 -1.60 -18.44 29.53
CA LYS A 89 -2.86 -19.20 29.54
C LYS A 89 -3.01 -19.89 28.19
N PRO A 90 -2.75 -21.24 28.12
CA PRO A 90 -2.78 -21.98 26.85
C PRO A 90 -4.10 -21.82 26.10
N GLU A 91 -5.23 -21.87 26.78
CA GLU A 91 -6.58 -21.74 26.22
C GLU A 91 -6.75 -20.44 25.42
N LEU A 92 -6.30 -19.32 26.02
CA LEU A 92 -6.38 -18.00 25.38
C LEU A 92 -5.42 -17.87 24.19
N VAL A 93 -4.26 -18.55 24.28
CA VAL A 93 -3.29 -18.56 23.18
C VAL A 93 -3.82 -19.40 22.01
N GLU A 94 -4.44 -20.53 22.28
CA GLU A 94 -5.00 -21.42 21.26
C GLU A 94 -6.15 -20.73 20.50
N GLU A 95 -7.09 -20.13 21.22
CA GLU A 95 -8.18 -19.36 20.60
C GLU A 95 -7.64 -18.19 19.74
N ALA A 96 -6.68 -17.44 20.27
CA ALA A 96 -6.04 -16.35 19.52
C ALA A 96 -5.31 -16.87 18.26
N ARG A 97 -4.69 -18.05 18.32
CA ARG A 97 -4.06 -18.69 17.15
C ARG A 97 -5.07 -19.11 16.10
N GLU A 98 -6.21 -19.60 16.51
CA GLU A 98 -7.29 -19.94 15.56
C GLU A 98 -7.81 -18.68 14.86
N ILE A 99 -8.05 -17.59 15.61
CA ILE A 99 -8.45 -16.30 15.06
C ILE A 99 -7.39 -15.78 14.07
N TYR A 100 -6.11 -15.83 14.46
CA TYR A 100 -5.00 -15.42 13.60
C TYR A 100 -4.96 -16.22 12.30
N ALA A 101 -5.09 -17.55 12.38
CA ALA A 101 -5.09 -18.43 11.21
C ALA A 101 -6.25 -18.12 10.25
N ASN A 102 -7.46 -17.91 10.81
CA ASN A 102 -8.65 -17.59 10.04
C ASN A 102 -8.55 -16.22 9.35
N LEU A 103 -8.05 -15.20 10.04
CA LEU A 103 -7.80 -13.88 9.47
C LEU A 103 -6.72 -13.92 8.39
N SER A 104 -5.62 -14.63 8.65
CA SER A 104 -4.49 -14.73 7.71
C SER A 104 -4.87 -15.42 6.40
N LYS A 105 -5.76 -16.41 6.43
CA LYS A 105 -6.30 -17.04 5.22
C LYS A 105 -7.07 -16.06 4.35
N LYS A 106 -7.83 -15.14 4.98
CA LYS A 106 -8.65 -14.14 4.28
C LYS A 106 -7.83 -12.90 3.85
N ASN A 107 -6.74 -12.60 4.57
CA ASN A 107 -5.93 -11.40 4.41
C ASN A 107 -4.43 -11.77 4.36
N PRO A 108 -3.94 -12.42 3.29
CA PRO A 108 -2.55 -12.87 3.23
C PRO A 108 -1.54 -11.73 3.39
N GLY A 109 -0.60 -11.90 4.33
CA GLY A 109 0.46 -10.93 4.61
C GLY A 109 0.00 -9.62 5.29
N ARG A 110 -1.29 -9.54 5.71
CA ARG A 110 -1.87 -8.34 6.31
C ARG A 110 -2.25 -8.51 7.78
N VAL A 111 -1.92 -9.63 8.38
CA VAL A 111 -2.24 -9.95 9.77
C VAL A 111 -0.95 -10.15 10.54
N MET A 112 -0.80 -9.47 11.66
CA MET A 112 0.34 -9.59 12.56
C MET A 112 -0.05 -10.36 13.82
N TRP A 113 0.87 -11.19 14.30
CA TRP A 113 0.80 -11.80 15.63
C TRP A 113 1.70 -11.05 16.59
N ASP A 114 1.19 -10.65 17.76
CA ASP A 114 1.98 -9.99 18.80
C ASP A 114 1.64 -10.55 20.18
N ASP A 115 2.56 -11.30 20.79
CA ASP A 115 2.48 -11.82 22.16
C ASP A 115 3.60 -11.29 23.06
N ASN A 116 4.33 -10.27 22.61
CA ASN A 116 5.48 -9.74 23.34
C ASN A 116 5.09 -8.68 24.35
N GLY A 117 5.54 -8.84 25.59
CA GLY A 117 5.24 -7.94 26.71
C GLY A 117 3.81 -8.06 27.24
N ASN A 118 3.36 -7.07 28.00
CA ASN A 118 1.99 -7.00 28.50
C ASN A 118 1.02 -6.44 27.42
N ILE A 119 -0.27 -6.65 27.64
CA ILE A 119 -1.31 -6.29 26.66
C ILE A 119 -1.30 -4.77 26.35
N GLY A 120 -1.11 -3.91 27.32
CA GLY A 120 -1.06 -2.47 27.11
C GLY A 120 0.10 -2.03 26.20
N LYS A 121 1.27 -2.67 26.31
CA LYS A 121 2.41 -2.43 25.43
C LYS A 121 2.14 -2.92 23.99
N ARG A 122 1.36 -4.00 23.83
CA ARG A 122 0.97 -4.51 22.51
C ARG A 122 0.04 -3.56 21.82
N TYR A 123 -0.98 -3.07 22.50
CA TYR A 123 -1.87 -2.04 21.95
C TYR A 123 -1.08 -0.80 21.52
N ARG A 124 -0.22 -0.30 22.39
CA ARG A 124 0.58 0.90 22.09
C ARG A 124 1.41 0.72 20.81
N ARG A 125 2.08 -0.43 20.62
CA ARG A 125 2.87 -0.71 19.41
C ARG A 125 2.03 -0.77 18.14
N GLN A 126 0.77 -1.13 18.24
CA GLN A 126 -0.12 -1.19 17.07
C GLN A 126 -0.75 0.17 16.77
N ASP A 127 -0.82 1.05 17.76
CA ASP A 127 -1.31 2.43 17.61
C ASP A 127 -0.22 3.38 17.08
N GLU A 128 1.05 3.03 17.23
CA GLU A 128 2.22 3.81 16.79
C GLU A 128 2.71 3.38 15.40
#